data_814ffbb1c99387b6cd4b581fef787682
#
_entry.id   814ffbb1c99387b6cd4b581fef787682
#
_cell.length_a   1.000
_cell.length_b   1.000
_cell.length_c   1.000
_cell.angle_alpha   90.00
_cell.angle_beta   90.00
_cell.angle_gamma   90.00
#
_symmetry.space_group_name_H-M   'P 1'
#
loop_
_entity.id
_entity.type
_entity.pdbx_description
1 polymer ?
#
loop_
_entity_poly.entity_id
_entity_poly.type
_entity_poly.pdbx_seq_one_letter_code
_entity_poly.pdbx_strand_id
1 'polypeptide(L)'
;MAPARNRRSIPSPPGVSPPHSGPLSRMMRDMSKSATQTPPPDDSLIVDQDLPTEMRTSFLEYAYSVIYARALPDARDGLKPVQRRILFQMDRMGLRPDRPHVKCSRVVGDVMGRLHPHGDVAIYEALVRLAQPFTMRLPLVDGHGNFGSLDDGPAAARYTEARLASSALALTADIDEDTVDFSPNYDYTLTEPEVLPAALPSLLVNGASGIAVGMATNMPPHNLVEVIGAARHLIEHPRASLEDLMAFVPGPDLPAGGMIVGLDGIREAYRTGRGKFLTRATARIENVTARRKGIVVTELPYLVGPEKVITRIKETVASKKLQGITDVADLTDRKNGTRLVITVKNGYNPEAVLAQLYRHTPLEDSFGINNVCLVDGQPRTLGLRELLEVFVRHRLTVVERRTRFRLGRRRERQHLVEGLLIAILDIDEVIRVIRSSEDAATARTRLMQDFDLTEPQAGYILELQLRRLTKFSVIELEKERDALAREIAELEAVLADEALLRDAVSRELAAVAEEFGTPRRTVLLEAP
;
A
#
# COMPACT_ATOMS: atom_id res chain seq x y z
N MET A 1 -41.73 9.16 48.12
CA MET A 1 -43.15 9.17 47.69
C MET A 1 -43.15 9.48 46.17
N ALA A 2 -43.33 8.46 45.36
CA ALA A 2 -43.67 8.59 43.94
C ALA A 2 -44.46 7.33 43.54
N PRO A 3 -45.59 7.42 42.84
CA PRO A 3 -46.53 6.31 42.67
C PRO A 3 -46.17 5.40 41.49
N ALA A 4 -46.49 4.14 41.67
CA ALA A 4 -46.42 3.07 40.70
C ALA A 4 -47.33 3.32 39.48
N ARG A 5 -46.85 3.08 38.27
CA ARG A 5 -47.66 3.03 37.04
C ARG A 5 -47.94 1.58 36.62
N ASN A 6 -49.23 1.29 36.58
CA ASN A 6 -49.90 0.11 36.08
C ASN A 6 -49.36 -0.44 34.76
N ARG A 7 -49.08 -1.74 34.76
CA ARG A 7 -48.98 -2.55 33.54
C ARG A 7 -50.39 -2.92 33.11
N ARG A 8 -50.83 -2.45 31.96
CA ARG A 8 -52.03 -2.96 31.26
C ARG A 8 -51.67 -4.25 30.54
N SER A 9 -52.36 -5.32 30.87
CA SER A 9 -52.36 -6.61 30.20
C SER A 9 -53.01 -6.49 28.82
N ILE A 10 -52.34 -7.03 27.79
CA ILE A 10 -52.87 -7.18 26.42
C ILE A 10 -53.61 -8.54 26.39
N PRO A 11 -54.86 -8.60 25.89
CA PRO A 11 -55.60 -9.86 25.79
C PRO A 11 -55.09 -10.74 24.64
N SER A 12 -55.01 -12.04 24.88
CA SER A 12 -54.67 -13.10 23.92
C SER A 12 -55.78 -13.29 22.88
N PRO A 13 -55.45 -13.56 21.62
CA PRO A 13 -56.48 -13.89 20.61
C PRO A 13 -57.02 -15.31 20.78
N PRO A 14 -58.23 -15.61 20.30
CA PRO A 14 -58.93 -16.86 20.55
C PRO A 14 -58.31 -18.06 19.79
N GLY A 15 -58.44 -19.22 20.41
CA GLY A 15 -57.85 -20.45 20.02
C GLY A 15 -58.23 -20.96 18.61
N VAL A 16 -57.22 -21.40 17.91
CA VAL A 16 -57.33 -22.23 16.70
C VAL A 16 -56.99 -23.66 17.08
N SER A 17 -57.93 -24.58 16.92
CA SER A 17 -57.74 -26.03 17.12
C SER A 17 -56.71 -26.58 16.14
N PRO A 18 -55.85 -27.54 16.54
CA PRO A 18 -54.85 -28.11 15.68
C PRO A 18 -55.48 -29.02 14.61
N PRO A 19 -55.01 -28.95 13.37
CA PRO A 19 -55.45 -29.87 12.32
C PRO A 19 -54.89 -31.29 12.54
N HIS A 20 -55.66 -32.25 12.14
CA HIS A 20 -55.43 -33.69 12.22
C HIS A 20 -54.02 -34.10 11.79
N SER A 21 -53.41 -34.99 12.59
CA SER A 21 -52.14 -35.62 12.37
C SER A 21 -52.06 -36.34 11.01
N GLY A 22 -51.30 -35.76 10.06
CA GLY A 22 -50.97 -36.38 8.77
C GLY A 22 -49.81 -37.38 8.90
N PRO A 23 -49.52 -38.12 7.86
CA PRO A 23 -48.56 -39.24 7.86
C PRO A 23 -47.14 -38.95 8.31
N LEU A 24 -46.72 -37.69 8.43
CA LEU A 24 -45.41 -37.26 8.91
C LEU A 24 -45.16 -37.52 10.42
N SER A 25 -46.22 -37.61 11.23
CA SER A 25 -46.06 -37.89 12.67
C SER A 25 -45.81 -39.36 12.96
N ARG A 26 -46.16 -40.25 12.03
CA ARG A 26 -45.88 -41.70 12.10
C ARG A 26 -44.42 -41.98 11.71
N MET A 27 -43.89 -41.27 10.74
CA MET A 27 -42.50 -41.40 10.26
C MET A 27 -41.49 -40.92 11.30
N MET A 28 -41.80 -39.88 12.08
CA MET A 28 -40.94 -39.40 13.17
C MET A 28 -40.95 -40.29 14.44
N ARG A 29 -41.97 -41.12 14.64
CA ARG A 29 -42.02 -42.06 15.77
C ARG A 29 -41.30 -43.37 15.51
N ASP A 30 -41.13 -43.74 14.27
CA ASP A 30 -40.34 -44.94 13.87
C ASP A 30 -38.85 -44.65 13.78
N MET A 31 -38.46 -43.38 13.65
CA MET A 31 -37.04 -42.97 13.67
C MET A 31 -36.43 -42.92 15.09
N SER A 32 -37.25 -43.01 16.17
CA SER A 32 -36.75 -42.94 17.55
C SER A 32 -36.41 -44.29 18.18
N LYS A 33 -36.55 -45.41 17.44
CA LYS A 33 -36.25 -46.78 17.89
C LYS A 33 -35.12 -47.44 17.13
N SER A 34 -34.46 -46.77 16.18
CA SER A 34 -33.18 -47.21 15.64
C SER A 34 -32.10 -46.73 16.62
N ALA A 35 -31.64 -47.61 17.49
CA ALA A 35 -30.39 -47.42 18.17
C ALA A 35 -29.36 -47.14 17.07
N THR A 36 -28.87 -45.92 16.97
CA THR A 36 -27.73 -45.55 16.15
C THR A 36 -26.53 -46.35 16.63
N GLN A 37 -26.37 -47.55 16.08
CA GLN A 37 -25.05 -48.12 15.95
C GLN A 37 -24.33 -47.16 15.03
N THR A 38 -23.43 -46.37 15.58
CA THR A 38 -22.40 -45.67 14.80
C THR A 38 -21.76 -46.76 13.95
N PRO A 39 -21.78 -46.65 12.61
CA PRO A 39 -21.05 -47.61 11.80
C PRO A 39 -19.61 -47.62 12.31
N PRO A 40 -18.94 -48.76 12.39
CA PRO A 40 -17.53 -48.80 12.72
C PRO A 40 -16.82 -47.81 11.80
N PRO A 41 -15.81 -47.07 12.30
CA PRO A 41 -15.06 -46.17 11.45
C PRO A 41 -14.61 -46.96 10.21
N ASP A 42 -14.93 -46.46 9.04
CA ASP A 42 -14.53 -47.07 7.77
C ASP A 42 -13.00 -46.94 7.72
N ASP A 43 -12.30 -48.04 8.05
CA ASP A 43 -10.84 -48.10 8.02
C ASP A 43 -10.26 -47.76 6.64
N SER A 44 -11.12 -47.78 5.59
CA SER A 44 -10.74 -47.34 4.25
C SER A 44 -10.48 -45.82 4.13
N LEU A 45 -10.93 -45.01 5.12
CA LEU A 45 -10.68 -43.59 5.21
C LEU A 45 -9.44 -43.24 6.07
N ILE A 46 -8.88 -44.24 6.76
CA ILE A 46 -7.65 -44.07 7.53
C ILE A 46 -6.47 -44.37 6.60
N VAL A 47 -5.74 -43.33 6.25
CA VAL A 47 -4.50 -43.45 5.46
C VAL A 47 -3.33 -43.37 6.42
N ASP A 48 -2.52 -44.43 6.45
CA ASP A 48 -1.26 -44.42 7.19
C ASP A 48 -0.31 -43.38 6.55
N GLN A 49 0.09 -42.40 7.32
CA GLN A 49 0.99 -41.37 6.87
C GLN A 49 2.25 -41.33 7.74
N ASP A 50 3.42 -41.36 7.09
CA ASP A 50 4.70 -41.28 7.75
C ASP A 50 4.86 -39.90 8.38
N LEU A 51 4.93 -39.81 9.73
CA LEU A 51 5.00 -38.57 10.47
C LEU A 51 6.17 -37.65 10.04
N PRO A 52 7.41 -38.13 9.84
CA PRO A 52 8.49 -37.33 9.29
C PRO A 52 8.20 -36.72 7.92
N THR A 53 7.55 -37.45 7.05
CA THR A 53 7.18 -36.98 5.71
C THR A 53 6.08 -35.94 5.79
N GLU A 54 5.04 -36.15 6.60
CA GLU A 54 3.98 -35.18 6.83
C GLU A 54 4.51 -33.89 7.41
N MET A 55 5.32 -33.98 8.47
CA MET A 55 5.93 -32.80 9.08
C MET A 55 6.79 -32.02 8.09
N ARG A 56 7.54 -32.71 7.23
CA ARG A 56 8.37 -32.06 6.21
C ARG A 56 7.51 -31.34 5.17
N THR A 57 6.47 -31.99 4.68
CA THR A 57 5.58 -31.43 3.66
C THR A 57 4.83 -30.22 4.22
N SER A 58 4.18 -30.37 5.38
CA SER A 58 3.46 -29.29 6.03
C SER A 58 4.37 -28.10 6.41
N PHE A 59 5.61 -28.37 6.85
CA PHE A 59 6.58 -27.32 7.14
C PHE A 59 7.01 -26.58 5.87
N LEU A 60 7.21 -27.27 4.75
CA LEU A 60 7.56 -26.64 3.47
C LEU A 60 6.40 -25.80 2.93
N GLU A 61 5.17 -26.27 3.01
CA GLU A 61 3.98 -25.51 2.63
C GLU A 61 3.82 -24.25 3.50
N TYR A 62 4.00 -24.38 4.81
CA TYR A 62 3.99 -23.24 5.72
C TYR A 62 5.10 -22.24 5.40
N ALA A 63 6.34 -22.73 5.21
CA ALA A 63 7.48 -21.88 4.87
C ALA A 63 7.24 -21.12 3.55
N TYR A 64 6.73 -21.82 2.53
CA TYR A 64 6.36 -21.22 1.25
C TYR A 64 5.32 -20.11 1.44
N SER A 65 4.24 -20.40 2.15
CA SER A 65 3.18 -19.41 2.43
C SER A 65 3.72 -18.18 3.15
N VAL A 66 4.57 -18.35 4.17
CA VAL A 66 5.15 -17.23 4.93
C VAL A 66 6.09 -16.38 4.07
N ILE A 67 6.90 -17.00 3.22
CA ILE A 67 7.84 -16.29 2.35
C ILE A 67 7.08 -15.48 1.29
N TYR A 68 6.17 -16.12 0.55
CA TYR A 68 5.54 -15.52 -0.63
C TYR A 68 4.28 -14.71 -0.33
N ALA A 69 3.52 -15.09 0.69
CA ALA A 69 2.20 -14.50 0.96
C ALA A 69 2.12 -13.67 2.26
N ARG A 70 3.20 -13.48 3.00
CA ARG A 70 3.14 -12.81 4.30
C ARG A 70 4.29 -11.86 4.62
N ALA A 71 5.53 -12.34 4.58
CA ALA A 71 6.64 -11.67 5.23
C ALA A 71 7.44 -10.74 4.31
N LEU A 72 7.62 -11.11 3.04
CA LEU A 72 8.47 -10.39 2.13
C LEU A 72 7.68 -9.41 1.25
N PRO A 73 8.19 -8.19 1.01
CA PRO A 73 7.62 -7.25 0.07
C PRO A 73 7.99 -7.61 -1.37
N ASP A 74 7.12 -7.26 -2.32
CA ASP A 74 7.46 -7.26 -3.74
C ASP A 74 8.39 -6.08 -4.06
N ALA A 75 9.46 -6.33 -4.81
CA ALA A 75 10.44 -5.30 -5.13
C ALA A 75 9.89 -4.16 -6.00
N ARG A 76 8.80 -4.40 -6.74
CA ARG A 76 8.18 -3.44 -7.67
C ARG A 76 7.40 -2.35 -6.95
N ASP A 77 6.51 -2.70 -6.03
CA ASP A 77 5.66 -1.76 -5.28
C ASP A 77 6.04 -1.60 -3.81
N GLY A 78 6.96 -2.44 -3.31
CA GLY A 78 7.45 -2.37 -1.94
C GLY A 78 6.46 -2.84 -0.89
N LEU A 79 5.40 -3.53 -1.28
CA LEU A 79 4.30 -3.91 -0.40
C LEU A 79 4.27 -5.41 -0.12
N LYS A 80 3.90 -5.74 1.10
CA LYS A 80 3.46 -7.08 1.47
C LYS A 80 2.02 -7.30 0.99
N PRO A 81 1.57 -8.55 0.80
CA PRO A 81 0.20 -8.83 0.34
C PRO A 81 -0.88 -8.14 1.18
N VAL A 82 -0.79 -8.16 2.50
CA VAL A 82 -1.78 -7.49 3.37
C VAL A 82 -1.82 -5.98 3.15
N GLN A 83 -0.67 -5.33 2.99
CA GLN A 83 -0.57 -3.89 2.74
C GLN A 83 -1.17 -3.51 1.39
N ARG A 84 -0.85 -4.28 0.34
CA ARG A 84 -1.39 -4.09 -1.01
C ARG A 84 -2.91 -4.25 -1.03
N ARG A 85 -3.44 -5.26 -0.36
CA ARG A 85 -4.88 -5.50 -0.22
C ARG A 85 -5.59 -4.38 0.54
N ILE A 86 -4.99 -3.86 1.59
CA ILE A 86 -5.53 -2.70 2.34
C ILE A 86 -5.63 -1.48 1.41
N LEU A 87 -4.56 -1.09 0.75
CA LEU A 87 -4.54 0.09 -0.11
C LEU A 87 -5.48 -0.06 -1.30
N PHE A 88 -5.49 -1.23 -1.94
CA PHE A 88 -6.39 -1.54 -3.04
C PHE A 88 -7.86 -1.49 -2.60
N GLN A 89 -8.22 -2.10 -1.47
CA GLN A 89 -9.59 -2.08 -0.98
C GLN A 89 -10.03 -0.67 -0.58
N MET A 90 -9.16 0.12 0.05
CA MET A 90 -9.46 1.51 0.38
C MET A 90 -9.70 2.36 -0.88
N ASP A 91 -8.94 2.12 -1.94
CA ASP A 91 -9.16 2.75 -3.24
C ASP A 91 -10.52 2.36 -3.84
N ARG A 92 -10.86 1.07 -3.82
CA ARG A 92 -12.17 0.55 -4.29
C ARG A 92 -13.36 1.07 -3.45
N MET A 93 -13.16 1.35 -2.19
CA MET A 93 -14.16 2.00 -1.32
C MET A 93 -14.27 3.51 -1.57
N GLY A 94 -13.44 4.08 -2.44
CA GLY A 94 -13.41 5.51 -2.73
C GLY A 94 -12.93 6.38 -1.56
N LEU A 95 -12.09 5.84 -0.68
CA LEU A 95 -11.55 6.53 0.49
C LEU A 95 -10.39 7.45 0.12
N ARG A 96 -10.66 8.40 -0.76
CA ARG A 96 -9.68 9.36 -1.27
C ARG A 96 -9.41 10.48 -0.24
N PRO A 97 -8.29 11.22 -0.39
CA PRO A 97 -7.93 12.30 0.54
C PRO A 97 -8.97 13.43 0.67
N ASP A 98 -9.78 13.63 -0.36
CA ASP A 98 -10.87 14.63 -0.42
C ASP A 98 -12.20 14.12 0.17
N ARG A 99 -12.25 12.87 0.63
CA ARG A 99 -13.43 12.24 1.23
C ARG A 99 -13.32 12.15 2.75
N PRO A 100 -14.44 12.01 3.46
CA PRO A 100 -14.41 11.79 4.91
C PRO A 100 -13.68 10.49 5.28
N HIS A 101 -13.05 10.49 6.46
CA HIS A 101 -12.54 9.27 7.07
C HIS A 101 -13.67 8.29 7.40
N VAL A 102 -13.37 7.00 7.39
CA VAL A 102 -14.28 5.94 7.85
C VAL A 102 -13.65 5.15 8.98
N LYS A 103 -14.46 4.48 9.80
CA LYS A 103 -13.96 3.63 10.89
C LYS A 103 -12.99 2.57 10.35
N CYS A 104 -11.84 2.41 11.00
CA CYS A 104 -10.86 1.39 10.63
C CYS A 104 -11.45 -0.01 10.66
N SER A 105 -12.40 -0.28 11.56
CA SER A 105 -13.12 -1.56 11.62
C SER A 105 -13.89 -1.88 10.35
N ARG A 106 -14.41 -0.88 9.63
CA ARG A 106 -15.03 -1.07 8.32
C ARG A 106 -14.00 -1.47 7.26
N VAL A 107 -12.88 -0.76 7.19
CA VAL A 107 -11.79 -1.11 6.26
C VAL A 107 -11.28 -2.52 6.52
N VAL A 108 -11.01 -2.85 7.77
CA VAL A 108 -10.54 -4.18 8.18
C VAL A 108 -11.55 -5.27 7.81
N GLY A 109 -12.84 -5.04 8.06
CA GLY A 109 -13.91 -5.98 7.71
C GLY A 109 -14.01 -6.23 6.20
N ASP A 110 -13.95 -5.18 5.39
CA ASP A 110 -13.99 -5.29 3.92
C ASP A 110 -12.75 -6.01 3.37
N VAL A 111 -11.55 -5.71 3.89
CA VAL A 111 -10.31 -6.40 3.48
C VAL A 111 -10.35 -7.87 3.87
N MET A 112 -10.76 -8.19 5.10
CA MET A 112 -10.83 -9.56 5.60
C MET A 112 -11.85 -10.40 4.81
N GLY A 113 -13.03 -9.86 4.57
CA GLY A 113 -14.11 -10.57 3.90
C GLY A 113 -13.90 -10.76 2.40
N ARG A 114 -13.15 -9.89 1.74
CA ARG A 114 -13.03 -9.89 0.29
C ARG A 114 -11.68 -10.38 -0.24
N LEU A 115 -10.59 -10.08 0.46
CA LEU A 115 -9.24 -10.23 -0.10
C LEU A 115 -8.28 -11.00 0.80
N HIS A 116 -8.38 -10.85 2.13
CA HIS A 116 -7.36 -11.34 3.05
C HIS A 116 -7.98 -12.17 4.19
N PRO A 117 -8.17 -13.49 3.99
CA PRO A 117 -8.88 -14.37 4.95
C PRO A 117 -8.01 -14.71 6.17
N HIS A 118 -7.66 -13.70 6.97
CA HIS A 118 -6.81 -13.79 8.16
C HIS A 118 -7.43 -12.98 9.31
N GLY A 119 -6.85 -13.10 10.50
CA GLY A 119 -7.36 -12.40 11.68
C GLY A 119 -7.40 -10.87 11.51
N ASP A 120 -8.47 -10.26 12.00
CA ASP A 120 -8.73 -8.82 11.97
C ASP A 120 -7.65 -7.99 12.66
N VAL A 121 -7.08 -8.50 13.76
CA VAL A 121 -5.99 -7.84 14.50
C VAL A 121 -4.78 -7.63 13.61
N ALA A 122 -4.36 -8.63 12.86
CA ALA A 122 -3.20 -8.54 11.97
C ALA A 122 -3.42 -7.52 10.84
N ILE A 123 -4.64 -7.48 10.29
CA ILE A 123 -5.01 -6.51 9.24
C ILE A 123 -5.02 -5.09 9.84
N TYR A 124 -5.60 -4.92 11.03
CA TYR A 124 -5.61 -3.63 11.69
C TYR A 124 -4.22 -3.11 12.04
N GLU A 125 -3.35 -3.96 12.58
CA GLU A 125 -1.96 -3.59 12.86
C GLU A 125 -1.20 -3.16 11.60
N ALA A 126 -1.42 -3.82 10.47
CA ALA A 126 -0.84 -3.43 9.20
C ALA A 126 -1.37 -2.07 8.73
N LEU A 127 -2.69 -1.84 8.82
CA LEU A 127 -3.31 -0.55 8.51
C LEU A 127 -2.75 0.58 9.38
N VAL A 128 -2.63 0.34 10.67
CA VAL A 128 -2.08 1.32 11.62
C VAL A 128 -0.67 1.71 11.26
N ARG A 129 0.21 0.75 10.94
CA ARG A 129 1.61 1.03 10.56
C ARG A 129 1.70 1.90 9.31
N LEU A 130 0.82 1.71 8.33
CA LEU A 130 0.76 2.54 7.12
C LEU A 130 0.40 4.01 7.40
N ALA A 131 -0.19 4.31 8.56
CA ALA A 131 -0.56 5.66 8.98
C ALA A 131 0.43 6.31 9.95
N GLN A 132 1.39 5.56 10.51
CA GLN A 132 2.28 6.05 11.56
C GLN A 132 3.46 6.84 10.98
N PRO A 133 3.57 8.16 11.26
CA PRO A 133 4.64 9.00 10.73
C PRO A 133 6.02 8.73 11.36
N PHE A 134 6.07 8.01 12.48
CA PHE A 134 7.30 7.56 13.13
C PHE A 134 7.78 6.19 12.62
N THR A 135 6.94 5.46 11.89
CA THR A 135 7.28 4.17 11.24
C THR A 135 7.56 4.36 9.76
N MET A 136 6.73 5.14 9.08
CA MET A 136 6.79 5.39 7.64
C MET A 136 7.46 6.74 7.36
N ARG A 137 8.45 6.75 6.48
CA ARG A 137 9.06 8.02 6.01
C ARG A 137 8.06 8.84 5.20
N LEU A 138 7.18 8.17 4.48
CA LEU A 138 6.06 8.73 3.75
C LEU A 138 4.81 7.88 4.03
N PRO A 139 3.96 8.26 4.99
CA PRO A 139 2.73 7.52 5.30
C PRO A 139 1.80 7.39 4.10
N LEU A 140 1.14 6.25 3.98
CA LEU A 140 0.23 5.89 2.88
C LEU A 140 -1.24 5.94 3.31
N VAL A 141 -1.50 6.01 4.60
CA VAL A 141 -2.83 6.14 5.18
C VAL A 141 -2.90 7.42 6.00
N ASP A 142 -3.97 8.17 5.85
CA ASP A 142 -4.31 9.32 6.68
C ASP A 142 -5.26 8.86 7.79
N GLY A 143 -4.73 8.80 9.01
CA GLY A 143 -5.42 8.34 10.19
C GLY A 143 -5.99 9.47 11.03
N HIS A 144 -7.18 9.27 11.59
CA HIS A 144 -7.81 10.15 12.56
C HIS A 144 -8.10 9.40 13.86
N GLY A 145 -7.59 9.93 14.97
CA GLY A 145 -7.65 9.30 16.28
C GLY A 145 -6.29 8.89 16.83
N ASN A 146 -6.27 7.95 17.77
CA ASN A 146 -5.04 7.45 18.37
C ASN A 146 -4.50 6.23 17.61
N PHE A 147 -3.48 6.45 16.82
CA PHE A 147 -2.73 5.42 16.07
C PHE A 147 -1.48 4.92 16.81
N GLY A 148 -1.40 5.16 18.10
CA GLY A 148 -0.27 4.74 18.94
C GLY A 148 0.93 5.68 18.88
N SER A 149 1.96 5.27 19.58
CA SER A 149 3.29 5.86 19.64
C SER A 149 4.34 4.77 19.53
N LEU A 150 5.61 5.10 19.70
CA LEU A 150 6.68 4.10 19.79
C LEU A 150 6.61 3.25 21.06
N ASP A 151 6.00 3.77 22.12
CA ASP A 151 5.87 3.12 23.43
C ASP A 151 4.48 2.52 23.66
N ASP A 152 3.42 3.12 23.11
CA ASP A 152 2.04 2.73 23.32
C ASP A 152 1.36 2.26 22.04
N GLY A 153 0.51 1.24 22.16
CA GLY A 153 -0.31 0.74 21.08
C GLY A 153 -1.44 1.70 20.65
N PRO A 154 -2.05 1.45 19.49
CA PRO A 154 -3.18 2.24 19.01
C PRO A 154 -4.46 1.94 19.79
N ALA A 155 -5.44 2.84 19.69
CA ALA A 155 -6.80 2.55 20.11
C ALA A 155 -7.43 1.46 19.21
N ALA A 156 -8.47 0.79 19.73
CA ALA A 156 -9.15 -0.26 18.97
C ALA A 156 -9.76 0.28 17.66
N ALA A 157 -9.85 -0.58 16.65
CA ALA A 157 -10.30 -0.23 15.28
C ALA A 157 -11.69 0.42 15.21
N ARG A 158 -12.55 0.20 16.20
CA ARG A 158 -13.87 0.84 16.29
C ARG A 158 -13.82 2.33 16.66
N TYR A 159 -12.71 2.82 17.22
CA TYR A 159 -12.52 4.21 17.61
C TYR A 159 -11.74 5.03 16.57
N THR A 160 -10.78 4.41 15.90
CA THR A 160 -9.94 5.09 14.90
C THR A 160 -10.61 5.13 13.54
N GLU A 161 -10.23 6.12 12.74
CA GLU A 161 -10.74 6.33 11.39
C GLU A 161 -9.59 6.50 10.41
N ALA A 162 -9.82 6.12 9.16
CA ALA A 162 -8.80 6.17 8.12
C ALA A 162 -9.38 6.53 6.75
N ARG A 163 -8.51 7.08 5.92
CA ARG A 163 -8.64 7.23 4.47
C ARG A 163 -7.27 7.13 3.82
N LEU A 164 -7.19 7.06 2.51
CA LEU A 164 -5.89 7.10 1.82
C LEU A 164 -5.21 8.46 2.01
N ALA A 165 -3.92 8.43 2.27
CA ALA A 165 -3.08 9.63 2.16
C ALA A 165 -2.90 10.00 0.67
N SER A 166 -2.61 11.27 0.38
CA SER A 166 -2.38 11.72 -1.01
C SER A 166 -1.25 10.94 -1.69
N SER A 167 -0.21 10.57 -0.96
CA SER A 167 0.90 9.76 -1.44
C SER A 167 0.48 8.35 -1.91
N ALA A 168 -0.55 7.76 -1.30
CA ALA A 168 -1.05 6.45 -1.70
C ALA A 168 -1.70 6.47 -3.10
N LEU A 169 -2.22 7.61 -3.54
CA LEU A 169 -2.78 7.74 -4.88
C LEU A 169 -1.72 7.50 -5.96
N ALA A 170 -0.45 7.83 -5.68
CA ALA A 170 0.65 7.53 -6.59
C ALA A 170 0.92 6.01 -6.72
N LEU A 171 0.50 5.20 -5.75
CA LEU A 171 0.62 3.74 -5.82
C LEU A 171 -0.51 3.09 -6.63
N THR A 172 -1.74 3.63 -6.56
CA THR A 172 -2.93 3.07 -7.20
C THR A 172 -3.30 3.75 -8.53
N ALA A 173 -2.62 4.84 -8.89
CA ALA A 173 -2.89 5.57 -10.13
C ALA A 173 -2.86 4.65 -11.35
N ASP A 174 -3.84 4.82 -12.23
CA ASP A 174 -3.98 4.11 -13.50
C ASP A 174 -4.18 2.58 -13.36
N ILE A 175 -4.61 2.08 -12.19
CA ILE A 175 -4.81 0.64 -11.95
C ILE A 175 -5.91 0.04 -12.84
N ASP A 176 -6.86 0.84 -13.30
CA ASP A 176 -7.96 0.42 -14.18
C ASP A 176 -7.63 0.52 -15.68
N GLU A 177 -6.38 0.86 -16.01
CA GLU A 177 -5.92 1.04 -17.39
C GLU A 177 -5.03 -0.11 -17.89
N ASP A 178 -5.31 -1.34 -17.46
CA ASP A 178 -4.55 -2.56 -17.81
C ASP A 178 -3.04 -2.45 -17.53
N THR A 179 -2.67 -1.75 -16.47
CA THR A 179 -1.26 -1.47 -16.13
C THR A 179 -0.57 -2.60 -15.41
N VAL A 180 -1.32 -3.43 -14.70
CA VAL A 180 -0.84 -4.56 -13.89
C VAL A 180 -1.74 -5.77 -14.06
N ASP A 181 -1.21 -6.94 -13.76
CA ASP A 181 -1.97 -8.19 -13.80
C ASP A 181 -2.84 -8.36 -12.56
N PHE A 182 -3.97 -9.01 -12.75
CA PHE A 182 -4.92 -9.36 -11.70
C PHE A 182 -5.06 -10.87 -11.62
N SER A 183 -5.14 -11.37 -10.39
CA SER A 183 -5.44 -12.78 -10.10
C SER A 183 -6.74 -12.93 -9.31
N PRO A 184 -7.40 -14.10 -9.33
CA PRO A 184 -8.54 -14.35 -8.48
C PRO A 184 -8.18 -14.20 -6.99
N ASN A 185 -9.14 -13.68 -6.19
CA ASN A 185 -9.03 -13.69 -4.74
C ASN A 185 -9.19 -15.13 -4.19
N TYR A 186 -9.13 -15.30 -2.86
CA TYR A 186 -9.12 -16.59 -2.18
C TYR A 186 -10.37 -17.47 -2.43
N ASP A 187 -11.53 -16.89 -2.74
CA ASP A 187 -12.79 -17.58 -3.00
C ASP A 187 -13.26 -17.51 -4.47
N TYR A 188 -12.42 -16.98 -5.36
CA TYR A 188 -12.68 -16.82 -6.80
C TYR A 188 -13.89 -15.94 -7.15
N THR A 189 -14.40 -15.14 -6.19
CA THR A 189 -15.54 -14.24 -6.44
C THR A 189 -15.11 -12.87 -6.98
N LEU A 190 -13.88 -12.46 -6.72
CA LEU A 190 -13.32 -11.18 -7.12
C LEU A 190 -11.91 -11.37 -7.70
N THR A 191 -11.38 -10.31 -8.26
CA THR A 191 -9.97 -10.23 -8.67
C THR A 191 -9.23 -9.19 -7.84
N GLU A 192 -7.96 -9.44 -7.58
CA GLU A 192 -7.05 -8.54 -6.88
C GLU A 192 -5.78 -8.31 -7.70
N PRO A 193 -5.13 -7.14 -7.59
CA PRO A 193 -3.89 -6.88 -8.31
C PRO A 193 -2.74 -7.70 -7.72
N GLU A 194 -1.92 -8.28 -8.58
CA GLU A 194 -0.70 -8.97 -8.15
C GLU A 194 0.35 -7.98 -7.63
N VAL A 195 0.34 -6.77 -8.17
CA VAL A 195 1.20 -5.65 -7.81
C VAL A 195 0.46 -4.34 -8.09
N LEU A 196 0.77 -3.27 -7.38
CA LEU A 196 0.24 -1.94 -7.70
C LEU A 196 1.07 -1.26 -8.81
N PRO A 197 0.48 -0.33 -9.57
CA PRO A 197 1.21 0.45 -10.59
C PRO A 197 2.42 1.21 -10.03
N ALA A 198 2.33 1.70 -8.80
CA ALA A 198 3.42 2.23 -7.99
C ALA A 198 4.30 3.28 -8.70
N ALA A 199 3.77 4.48 -8.91
CA ALA A 199 4.56 5.63 -9.34
C ALA A 199 5.47 6.19 -8.21
N LEU A 200 5.40 5.60 -7.03
CA LEU A 200 6.19 5.91 -5.85
C LEU A 200 7.12 4.72 -5.54
N PRO A 201 8.44 4.93 -5.41
CA PRO A 201 9.40 3.87 -5.08
C PRO A 201 9.31 3.49 -3.59
N SER A 202 8.19 2.91 -3.19
CA SER A 202 7.80 2.72 -1.78
C SER A 202 8.74 1.80 -1.02
N LEU A 203 9.35 0.80 -1.67
CA LEU A 203 10.27 -0.12 -0.99
C LEU A 203 11.48 0.61 -0.41
N LEU A 204 12.12 1.48 -1.18
CA LEU A 204 13.26 2.27 -0.71
C LEU A 204 12.82 3.42 0.20
N VAL A 205 11.72 4.10 -0.12
CA VAL A 205 11.26 5.26 0.65
C VAL A 205 10.80 4.88 2.05
N ASN A 206 9.97 3.85 2.18
CA ASN A 206 9.42 3.44 3.47
C ASN A 206 10.16 2.27 4.11
N GLY A 207 11.03 1.60 3.36
CA GLY A 207 11.68 0.39 3.82
C GLY A 207 10.71 -0.78 3.99
N ALA A 208 11.19 -1.84 4.60
CA ALA A 208 10.40 -3.01 4.97
C ALA A 208 11.07 -3.77 6.11
N SER A 209 10.28 -4.42 6.94
CA SER A 209 10.76 -5.36 7.96
C SER A 209 9.85 -6.57 8.00
N GLY A 210 10.42 -7.77 8.02
CA GLY A 210 9.64 -9.00 8.07
C GLY A 210 10.51 -10.21 8.41
N ILE A 211 9.91 -11.16 9.12
CA ILE A 211 10.55 -12.41 9.50
C ILE A 211 9.84 -13.54 8.78
N ALA A 212 10.53 -14.20 7.87
CA ALA A 212 10.07 -15.40 7.18
C ALA A 212 10.73 -16.64 7.75
N VAL A 213 10.44 -17.79 7.13
CA VAL A 213 11.12 -19.05 7.49
C VAL A 213 12.46 -19.10 6.77
N GLY A 214 13.54 -19.22 7.52
CA GLY A 214 14.90 -19.32 6.99
C GLY A 214 15.50 -18.00 6.47
N MET A 215 14.73 -16.89 6.46
CA MET A 215 15.20 -15.59 6.03
C MET A 215 14.41 -14.44 6.69
N ALA A 216 15.00 -13.26 6.69
CA ALA A 216 14.34 -12.05 7.17
C ALA A 216 14.69 -10.89 6.26
N THR A 217 13.82 -9.89 6.20
CA THR A 217 14.10 -8.61 5.55
C THR A 217 14.11 -7.49 6.57
N ASN A 218 15.04 -6.56 6.41
CA ASN A 218 15.09 -5.34 7.21
C ASN A 218 15.73 -4.22 6.38
N MET A 219 14.89 -3.37 5.82
CA MET A 219 15.29 -2.32 4.90
C MET A 219 15.00 -0.96 5.52
N PRO A 220 15.98 -0.06 5.59
CA PRO A 220 15.77 1.26 6.16
C PRO A 220 15.02 2.18 5.19
N PRO A 221 14.27 3.17 5.71
CA PRO A 221 13.66 4.22 4.90
C PRO A 221 14.67 5.15 4.23
N HIS A 222 14.27 5.77 3.11
CA HIS A 222 15.07 6.72 2.35
C HIS A 222 14.26 7.97 1.97
N ASN A 223 14.96 9.00 1.55
CA ASN A 223 14.36 10.24 1.09
C ASN A 223 13.79 10.07 -0.33
N LEU A 224 12.53 10.48 -0.53
CA LEU A 224 11.83 10.34 -1.81
C LEU A 224 12.53 11.08 -2.95
N VAL A 225 12.95 12.33 -2.72
CA VAL A 225 13.60 13.17 -3.74
C VAL A 225 14.93 12.54 -4.18
N GLU A 226 15.69 12.01 -3.23
CA GLU A 226 16.97 11.35 -3.49
C GLU A 226 16.78 10.04 -4.29
N VAL A 227 15.83 9.20 -3.87
CA VAL A 227 15.53 7.93 -4.56
C VAL A 227 15.02 8.19 -5.98
N ILE A 228 14.12 9.14 -6.17
CA ILE A 228 13.62 9.50 -7.51
C ILE A 228 14.74 10.12 -8.35
N GLY A 229 15.61 10.93 -7.76
CA GLY A 229 16.78 11.45 -8.45
C GLY A 229 17.66 10.35 -9.03
N ALA A 230 17.96 9.34 -8.21
CA ALA A 230 18.73 8.16 -8.65
C ALA A 230 17.98 7.34 -9.72
N ALA A 231 16.67 7.12 -9.55
CA ALA A 231 15.87 6.40 -10.53
C ALA A 231 15.84 7.10 -11.90
N ARG A 232 15.67 8.41 -11.91
CA ARG A 232 15.70 9.22 -13.13
C ARG A 232 17.08 9.20 -13.79
N HIS A 233 18.14 9.29 -13.00
CA HIS A 233 19.49 9.16 -13.53
C HIS A 233 19.71 7.79 -14.17
N LEU A 234 19.21 6.71 -13.56
CA LEU A 234 19.29 5.37 -14.12
C LEU A 234 18.45 5.21 -15.41
N ILE A 235 17.32 5.89 -15.52
CA ILE A 235 16.51 5.94 -16.75
C ILE A 235 17.29 6.58 -17.89
N GLU A 236 17.94 7.72 -17.63
CA GLU A 236 18.73 8.47 -18.61
C GLU A 236 20.06 7.78 -18.93
N HIS A 237 20.65 7.13 -17.95
CA HIS A 237 21.94 6.44 -18.03
C HIS A 237 21.83 4.97 -17.56
N PRO A 238 21.32 4.05 -18.39
CA PRO A 238 21.09 2.65 -18.00
C PRO A 238 22.35 1.89 -17.55
N ARG A 239 23.54 2.42 -17.85
CA ARG A 239 24.83 1.85 -17.44
C ARG A 239 25.46 2.57 -16.25
N ALA A 240 24.72 3.46 -15.57
CA ALA A 240 25.22 4.17 -14.41
C ALA A 240 25.80 3.18 -13.37
N SER A 241 26.92 3.54 -12.78
CA SER A 241 27.55 2.75 -11.72
C SER A 241 26.80 2.90 -10.39
N LEU A 242 27.13 2.07 -9.44
CA LEU A 242 26.59 2.20 -8.08
C LEU A 242 27.00 3.56 -7.47
N GLU A 243 28.24 3.98 -7.69
CA GLU A 243 28.79 5.24 -7.20
C GLU A 243 28.04 6.45 -7.75
N ASP A 244 27.66 6.42 -9.03
CA ASP A 244 26.83 7.46 -9.65
C ASP A 244 25.47 7.57 -8.96
N LEU A 245 24.84 6.43 -8.64
CA LEU A 245 23.55 6.40 -7.96
C LEU A 245 23.66 6.82 -6.49
N MET A 246 24.75 6.48 -5.82
CA MET A 246 25.01 6.88 -4.43
C MET A 246 25.26 8.39 -4.29
N ALA A 247 25.64 9.09 -5.37
CA ALA A 247 25.69 10.54 -5.37
C ALA A 247 24.30 11.17 -5.13
N PHE A 248 23.22 10.51 -5.56
CA PHE A 248 21.84 10.91 -5.30
C PHE A 248 21.30 10.39 -3.96
N VAL A 249 21.68 9.15 -3.58
CA VAL A 249 21.20 8.47 -2.37
C VAL A 249 22.40 8.18 -1.46
N PRO A 250 22.88 9.17 -0.71
CA PRO A 250 24.09 9.00 0.12
C PRO A 250 23.87 8.08 1.32
N GLY A 251 22.64 7.86 1.73
CA GLY A 251 22.28 6.99 2.85
C GLY A 251 20.79 7.00 3.17
N PRO A 252 20.35 6.18 4.12
CA PRO A 252 18.99 6.19 4.63
C PRO A 252 18.55 7.55 5.18
N ASP A 253 17.25 7.79 5.19
CA ASP A 253 16.62 8.98 5.76
C ASP A 253 15.47 8.55 6.68
N LEU A 254 15.72 8.58 7.98
CA LEU A 254 14.85 8.00 8.99
C LEU A 254 13.70 8.95 9.37
N PRO A 255 12.50 8.45 9.66
CA PRO A 255 11.34 9.27 9.98
C PRO A 255 11.55 10.24 11.15
N ALA A 256 12.25 9.82 12.19
CA ALA A 256 12.52 10.60 13.37
C ALA A 256 13.74 11.54 13.25
N GLY A 257 14.46 11.52 12.12
CA GLY A 257 15.72 12.25 11.96
C GLY A 257 16.90 11.53 12.64
N GLY A 258 17.60 12.21 13.53
CA GLY A 258 18.80 11.71 14.17
C GLY A 258 20.04 11.73 13.28
N MET A 259 21.05 11.00 13.66
CA MET A 259 22.33 10.92 12.94
C MET A 259 22.66 9.47 12.60
N ILE A 260 23.25 9.26 11.44
CA ILE A 260 23.90 7.99 11.08
C ILE A 260 25.39 8.19 11.17
N VAL A 261 26.07 7.30 11.89
CA VAL A 261 27.50 7.38 12.19
C VAL A 261 28.23 6.23 11.53
N GLY A 262 29.14 6.57 10.61
CA GLY A 262 29.87 5.61 9.81
C GLY A 262 29.07 5.13 8.60
N LEU A 263 29.56 5.41 7.39
CA LEU A 263 28.86 5.13 6.13
C LEU A 263 29.33 3.85 5.43
N ASP A 264 30.39 3.20 5.89
CA ASP A 264 30.95 2.01 5.24
C ASP A 264 29.96 0.84 5.19
N GLY A 265 29.20 0.63 6.28
CA GLY A 265 28.17 -0.40 6.31
C GLY A 265 26.98 -0.12 5.37
N ILE A 266 26.70 1.16 5.09
CA ILE A 266 25.69 1.56 4.09
C ILE A 266 26.24 1.30 2.68
N ARG A 267 27.47 1.69 2.40
CA ARG A 267 28.12 1.41 1.11
C ARG A 267 28.14 -0.09 0.82
N GLU A 268 28.47 -0.90 1.84
CA GLU A 268 28.42 -2.36 1.72
C GLU A 268 27.01 -2.88 1.46
N ALA A 269 26.00 -2.37 2.19
CA ALA A 269 24.61 -2.74 1.98
C ALA A 269 24.10 -2.34 0.58
N TYR A 270 24.49 -1.19 0.07
CA TYR A 270 24.13 -0.74 -1.27
C TYR A 270 24.77 -1.59 -2.36
N ARG A 271 25.95 -2.17 -2.10
CA ARG A 271 26.62 -3.08 -3.01
C ARG A 271 26.07 -4.50 -2.96
N THR A 272 25.84 -5.04 -1.74
CA THR A 272 25.57 -6.47 -1.53
C THR A 272 24.14 -6.77 -1.06
N GLY A 273 23.40 -5.76 -0.64
CA GLY A 273 22.11 -5.92 0.03
C GLY A 273 22.22 -6.21 1.53
N ARG A 274 23.43 -6.26 2.11
CA ARG A 274 23.65 -6.52 3.53
C ARG A 274 24.69 -5.57 4.11
N GLY A 275 24.40 -5.04 5.30
CA GLY A 275 25.30 -4.14 5.99
C GLY A 275 24.76 -3.75 7.36
N LYS A 276 25.50 -2.88 8.04
CA LYS A 276 25.11 -2.40 9.37
C LYS A 276 25.57 -0.96 9.55
N PHE A 277 24.72 -0.11 10.12
CA PHE A 277 25.09 1.24 10.50
C PHE A 277 24.65 1.56 11.94
N LEU A 278 25.23 2.60 12.52
CA LEU A 278 24.83 3.12 13.81
C LEU A 278 23.91 4.33 13.63
N THR A 279 22.80 4.34 14.37
CA THR A 279 21.94 5.51 14.51
C THR A 279 22.17 6.15 15.86
N ARG A 280 22.26 7.46 15.89
CA ARG A 280 22.51 8.21 17.12
C ARG A 280 21.47 9.33 17.27
N ALA A 281 21.01 9.52 18.49
CA ALA A 281 20.09 10.60 18.85
C ALA A 281 20.73 11.97 18.61
N THR A 282 19.94 12.96 18.21
CA THR A 282 20.35 14.35 18.19
C THR A 282 20.18 14.92 19.59
N ALA A 283 21.29 15.33 20.19
CA ALA A 283 21.32 15.89 21.54
C ALA A 283 22.12 17.20 21.60
N ARG A 284 21.68 18.10 22.46
CA ARG A 284 22.35 19.39 22.73
C ARG A 284 22.55 19.58 24.23
N ILE A 285 23.63 20.23 24.59
CA ILE A 285 23.88 20.62 25.97
C ILE A 285 23.32 22.03 26.17
N GLU A 286 22.34 22.14 27.06
CA GLU A 286 21.63 23.40 27.38
C GLU A 286 21.65 23.67 28.88
N ASN A 287 21.43 24.90 29.27
CA ASN A 287 21.18 25.25 30.66
C ASN A 287 19.70 24.94 30.99
N VAL A 288 19.47 23.88 31.77
CA VAL A 288 18.12 23.52 32.21
C VAL A 288 17.62 24.42 33.33
N THR A 289 18.53 24.85 34.18
CA THR A 289 18.31 25.89 35.20
C THR A 289 19.50 26.83 35.24
N ALA A 290 19.39 27.96 35.97
CA ALA A 290 20.47 28.91 36.10
C ALA A 290 21.80 28.29 36.65
N ARG A 291 21.75 27.12 37.27
CA ARG A 291 22.89 26.46 37.91
C ARG A 291 23.15 25.03 37.43
N ARG A 292 22.34 24.51 36.51
CA ARG A 292 22.47 23.12 36.04
C ARG A 292 22.42 23.04 34.53
N LYS A 293 23.38 22.33 33.99
CA LYS A 293 23.37 21.90 32.58
C LYS A 293 22.59 20.61 32.42
N GLY A 294 22.00 20.41 31.28
CA GLY A 294 21.34 19.19 30.88
C GLY A 294 21.62 18.85 29.44
N ILE A 295 21.37 17.60 29.13
CA ILE A 295 21.42 17.04 27.78
C ILE A 295 19.98 17.01 27.28
N VAL A 296 19.65 17.77 26.25
CA VAL A 296 18.33 17.82 25.64
C VAL A 296 18.37 17.02 24.35
N VAL A 297 17.61 15.94 24.32
CA VAL A 297 17.45 15.06 23.15
C VAL A 297 16.22 15.49 22.38
N THR A 298 16.39 15.83 21.11
CA THR A 298 15.31 16.30 20.22
C THR A 298 14.92 15.29 19.14
N GLU A 299 15.77 14.33 18.85
CA GLU A 299 15.54 13.27 17.89
C GLU A 299 16.11 11.97 18.44
N LEU A 300 15.37 10.88 18.29
CA LEU A 300 15.75 9.56 18.76
C LEU A 300 16.14 8.64 17.59
N PRO A 301 16.92 7.60 17.81
CA PRO A 301 17.17 6.55 16.82
C PRO A 301 15.86 5.94 16.30
N TYR A 302 15.90 5.42 15.09
CA TYR A 302 14.75 4.84 14.42
C TYR A 302 14.10 3.72 15.25
N LEU A 303 12.80 3.81 15.46
CA LEU A 303 11.98 2.87 16.25
C LEU A 303 12.35 2.78 17.74
N VAL A 304 13.00 3.80 18.27
CA VAL A 304 13.30 3.92 19.70
C VAL A 304 12.38 4.95 20.33
N GLY A 305 11.57 4.51 21.30
CA GLY A 305 10.67 5.38 22.08
C GLY A 305 11.38 6.00 23.30
N PRO A 306 10.86 7.16 23.80
CA PRO A 306 11.36 7.82 24.99
C PRO A 306 11.36 6.95 26.24
N GLU A 307 10.30 6.19 26.48
CA GLU A 307 10.14 5.30 27.65
C GLU A 307 11.24 4.22 27.71
N LYS A 308 11.60 3.65 26.56
CA LYS A 308 12.69 2.68 26.45
C LYS A 308 14.03 3.29 26.88
N VAL A 309 14.28 4.53 26.46
CA VAL A 309 15.49 5.28 26.82
C VAL A 309 15.50 5.58 28.32
N ILE A 310 14.43 6.12 28.87
CA ILE A 310 14.27 6.48 30.29
C ILE A 310 14.48 5.23 31.17
N THR A 311 13.83 4.13 30.85
CA THR A 311 13.97 2.86 31.58
C THR A 311 15.41 2.39 31.56
N ARG A 312 16.07 2.44 30.40
CA ARG A 312 17.47 2.01 30.29
C ARG A 312 18.43 2.92 31.06
N ILE A 313 18.19 4.23 31.08
CA ILE A 313 18.96 5.17 31.91
C ILE A 313 18.80 4.81 33.39
N LYS A 314 17.58 4.59 33.90
CA LYS A 314 17.31 4.19 35.28
C LYS A 314 18.06 2.91 35.67
N GLU A 315 17.99 1.87 34.87
CA GLU A 315 18.69 0.60 35.07
C GLU A 315 20.21 0.78 35.10
N THR A 316 20.74 1.60 34.20
CA THR A 316 22.20 1.81 34.06
C THR A 316 22.74 2.68 35.18
N VAL A 317 21.98 3.63 35.68
CA VAL A 317 22.30 4.42 36.87
C VAL A 317 22.24 3.55 38.13
N ALA A 318 21.20 2.72 38.28
CA ALA A 318 21.07 1.81 39.43
C ALA A 318 22.21 0.81 39.48
N SER A 319 22.66 0.30 38.34
CA SER A 319 23.84 -0.61 38.24
C SER A 319 25.20 0.10 38.33
N LYS A 320 25.23 1.41 38.57
CA LYS A 320 26.41 2.28 38.68
C LYS A 320 27.31 2.31 37.43
N LYS A 321 26.81 1.86 36.27
CA LYS A 321 27.51 1.93 34.98
C LYS A 321 27.46 3.33 34.38
N LEU A 322 26.44 4.12 34.74
CA LEU A 322 26.24 5.51 34.32
C LEU A 322 26.14 6.38 35.57
N GLN A 323 26.96 7.43 35.61
CA GLN A 323 27.01 8.35 36.74
C GLN A 323 26.82 9.80 36.25
N GLY A 324 26.49 10.71 37.16
CA GLY A 324 26.40 12.14 36.85
C GLY A 324 25.02 12.58 36.34
N ILE A 325 23.99 11.75 36.45
CA ILE A 325 22.61 12.10 36.13
C ILE A 325 21.84 12.36 37.43
N THR A 326 21.10 13.48 37.45
CA THR A 326 20.23 13.84 38.58
C THR A 326 18.77 13.46 38.31
N ASP A 327 18.31 13.74 37.10
CA ASP A 327 16.91 13.57 36.71
C ASP A 327 16.76 13.37 35.19
N VAL A 328 15.66 12.73 34.79
CA VAL A 328 15.28 12.55 33.39
C VAL A 328 13.81 12.87 33.25
N ALA A 329 13.47 13.88 32.45
CA ALA A 329 12.12 14.33 32.20
C ALA A 329 11.79 14.22 30.70
N ASP A 330 10.63 13.63 30.39
CA ASP A 330 10.06 13.67 29.05
C ASP A 330 9.11 14.87 28.94
N LEU A 331 9.48 15.84 28.12
CA LEU A 331 8.74 17.04 27.80
C LEU A 331 8.24 17.06 26.35
N THR A 332 8.11 15.89 25.75
CA THR A 332 7.64 15.72 24.38
C THR A 332 6.19 16.18 24.26
N ASP A 333 5.92 17.05 23.31
CA ASP A 333 4.57 17.50 22.98
C ASP A 333 4.35 17.60 21.45
N ARG A 334 3.07 17.76 21.04
CA ARG A 334 2.73 17.86 19.61
C ARG A 334 3.26 19.13 18.95
N LYS A 335 3.50 20.21 19.70
CA LYS A 335 3.92 21.50 19.16
C LYS A 335 5.42 21.56 18.96
N ASN A 336 6.18 21.05 19.94
CA ASN A 336 7.64 21.17 19.98
C ASN A 336 8.36 19.89 19.56
N GLY A 337 7.64 18.80 19.37
CA GLY A 337 8.20 17.49 19.02
C GLY A 337 8.86 16.79 20.22
N THR A 338 9.75 15.85 19.93
CA THR A 338 10.49 15.08 20.95
C THR A 338 11.41 16.02 21.76
N ARG A 339 11.25 15.96 23.08
CA ARG A 339 12.09 16.71 24.02
C ARG A 339 12.31 15.90 25.31
N LEU A 340 13.39 15.16 25.33
CA LEU A 340 13.84 14.41 26.50
C LEU A 340 14.98 15.19 27.18
N VAL A 341 14.79 15.60 28.43
CA VAL A 341 15.75 16.40 29.19
C VAL A 341 16.42 15.53 30.25
N ILE A 342 17.74 15.38 30.13
CA ILE A 342 18.57 14.62 31.06
C ILE A 342 19.42 15.61 31.84
N THR A 343 19.08 15.82 33.11
CA THR A 343 19.76 16.80 33.98
C THR A 343 21.08 16.22 34.52
N VAL A 344 22.17 16.91 34.24
CA VAL A 344 23.52 16.51 34.68
C VAL A 344 23.80 17.05 36.09
N LYS A 345 24.39 16.20 36.94
CA LYS A 345 24.79 16.54 38.29
C LYS A 345 25.96 17.53 38.27
N ASN A 346 25.91 18.54 39.17
CA ASN A 346 27.02 19.48 39.30
C ASN A 346 28.36 18.77 39.55
N GLY A 347 29.42 19.22 38.87
CA GLY A 347 30.74 18.64 38.94
C GLY A 347 31.01 17.56 37.88
N TYR A 348 30.02 17.14 37.11
CA TYR A 348 30.20 16.25 35.98
C TYR A 348 30.26 17.04 34.66
N ASN A 349 31.13 16.57 33.75
CA ASN A 349 31.17 17.14 32.39
C ASN A 349 30.01 16.57 31.57
N PRO A 350 29.09 17.41 31.05
CA PRO A 350 27.94 16.94 30.26
C PRO A 350 28.30 16.18 28.99
N GLU A 351 29.41 16.54 28.34
CA GLU A 351 29.89 15.85 27.13
C GLU A 351 30.35 14.41 27.45
N ALA A 352 31.05 14.23 28.57
CA ALA A 352 31.45 12.91 29.03
C ALA A 352 30.24 12.04 29.44
N VAL A 353 29.21 12.64 30.05
CA VAL A 353 27.94 11.98 30.37
C VAL A 353 27.21 11.60 29.10
N LEU A 354 27.16 12.47 28.09
CA LEU A 354 26.55 12.17 26.79
C LEU A 354 27.24 10.99 26.09
N ALA A 355 28.58 10.96 26.11
CA ALA A 355 29.34 9.83 25.56
C ALA A 355 29.00 8.49 26.26
N GLN A 356 28.82 8.52 27.59
CA GLN A 356 28.37 7.34 28.33
C GLN A 356 26.93 6.93 28.05
N LEU A 357 26.05 7.92 27.82
CA LEU A 357 24.67 7.67 27.39
C LEU A 357 24.62 6.96 26.05
N TYR A 358 25.37 7.40 25.05
CA TYR A 358 25.47 6.71 23.76
C TYR A 358 25.96 5.26 23.91
N ARG A 359 26.92 5.04 24.78
CA ARG A 359 27.52 3.70 24.99
C ARG A 359 26.58 2.72 25.69
N HIS A 360 25.75 3.18 26.63
CA HIS A 360 25.02 2.32 27.57
C HIS A 360 23.50 2.35 27.40
N THR A 361 22.96 3.21 26.55
CA THR A 361 21.52 3.38 26.35
C THR A 361 21.16 3.34 24.86
N PRO A 362 19.87 3.18 24.52
CA PRO A 362 19.39 3.22 23.13
C PRO A 362 19.45 4.61 22.46
N LEU A 363 20.10 5.61 23.07
CA LEU A 363 20.42 6.87 22.39
C LEU A 363 21.41 6.69 21.23
N GLU A 364 22.13 5.58 21.21
CA GLU A 364 22.80 5.03 20.04
C GLU A 364 22.36 3.57 19.88
N ASP A 365 21.93 3.20 18.68
CA ASP A 365 21.49 1.85 18.36
C ASP A 365 22.00 1.44 16.98
N SER A 366 22.08 0.15 16.73
CA SER A 366 22.55 -0.37 15.47
C SER A 366 21.39 -0.86 14.61
N PHE A 367 21.43 -0.54 13.32
CA PHE A 367 20.50 -1.06 12.33
C PHE A 367 21.21 -2.01 11.38
N GLY A 368 20.77 -3.26 11.36
CA GLY A 368 21.26 -4.27 10.42
C GLY A 368 20.42 -4.24 9.14
N ILE A 369 21.06 -3.94 8.02
CA ILE A 369 20.40 -3.97 6.70
C ILE A 369 20.44 -5.38 6.14
N ASN A 370 19.29 -5.84 5.66
CA ASN A 370 19.14 -7.08 4.90
C ASN A 370 18.03 -6.88 3.86
N ASN A 371 18.40 -6.55 2.65
CA ASN A 371 17.50 -6.17 1.56
C ASN A 371 16.93 -7.41 0.84
N VAL A 372 16.14 -8.21 1.55
CA VAL A 372 15.46 -9.38 0.97
C VAL A 372 14.06 -8.97 0.52
N CYS A 373 13.75 -9.20 -0.75
CA CYS A 373 12.46 -8.91 -1.36
C CYS A 373 12.12 -9.94 -2.44
N LEU A 374 10.89 -9.94 -2.91
CA LEU A 374 10.46 -10.80 -4.01
C LEU A 374 10.72 -10.11 -5.35
N VAL A 375 11.43 -10.79 -6.23
CA VAL A 375 11.69 -10.39 -7.62
C VAL A 375 11.24 -11.53 -8.52
N ASP A 376 10.28 -11.27 -9.40
CA ASP A 376 9.69 -12.28 -10.28
C ASP A 376 9.27 -13.56 -9.52
N GLY A 377 8.64 -13.37 -8.34
CA GLY A 377 8.19 -14.43 -7.47
C GLY A 377 9.30 -15.20 -6.74
N GLN A 378 10.54 -14.70 -6.73
CA GLN A 378 11.67 -15.35 -6.03
C GLN A 378 12.28 -14.42 -4.97
N PRO A 379 12.57 -14.92 -3.76
CA PRO A 379 13.28 -14.13 -2.76
C PRO A 379 14.73 -13.88 -3.22
N ARG A 380 15.12 -12.61 -3.23
CA ARG A 380 16.48 -12.16 -3.58
C ARG A 380 16.97 -11.12 -2.59
N THR A 381 18.27 -11.10 -2.37
CA THR A 381 18.96 -10.02 -1.63
C THR A 381 19.56 -9.07 -2.66
N LEU A 382 19.09 -7.82 -2.68
CA LEU A 382 19.45 -6.84 -3.71
C LEU A 382 20.20 -5.64 -3.13
N GLY A 383 21.18 -5.15 -3.88
CA GLY A 383 21.81 -3.86 -3.66
C GLY A 383 20.96 -2.69 -4.17
N LEU A 384 21.42 -1.46 -3.94
CA LEU A 384 20.68 -0.24 -4.33
C LEU A 384 20.41 -0.18 -5.83
N ARG A 385 21.42 -0.45 -6.66
CA ARG A 385 21.29 -0.39 -8.12
C ARG A 385 20.24 -1.38 -8.63
N GLU A 386 20.28 -2.61 -8.14
CA GLU A 386 19.33 -3.67 -8.53
C GLU A 386 17.89 -3.34 -8.08
N LEU A 387 17.71 -2.77 -6.87
CA LEU A 387 16.40 -2.31 -6.39
C LEU A 387 15.83 -1.20 -7.30
N LEU A 388 16.65 -0.24 -7.69
CA LEU A 388 16.26 0.83 -8.61
C LEU A 388 15.96 0.28 -10.01
N GLU A 389 16.71 -0.69 -10.51
CA GLU A 389 16.46 -1.35 -11.80
C GLU A 389 15.09 -2.03 -11.83
N VAL A 390 14.74 -2.77 -10.78
CA VAL A 390 13.42 -3.42 -10.69
C VAL A 390 12.30 -2.39 -10.70
N PHE A 391 12.43 -1.32 -9.93
CA PHE A 391 11.44 -0.24 -9.90
C PHE A 391 11.29 0.45 -11.25
N VAL A 392 12.41 0.83 -11.88
CA VAL A 392 12.40 1.50 -13.18
C VAL A 392 11.78 0.60 -14.26
N ARG A 393 12.16 -0.67 -14.31
CA ARG A 393 11.58 -1.64 -15.24
C ARG A 393 10.07 -1.77 -15.05
N HIS A 394 9.61 -1.84 -13.80
CA HIS A 394 8.19 -1.88 -13.49
C HIS A 394 7.47 -0.63 -13.99
N ARG A 395 8.01 0.55 -13.75
CA ARG A 395 7.42 1.81 -14.22
C ARG A 395 7.36 1.92 -15.73
N LEU A 396 8.41 1.49 -16.43
CA LEU A 396 8.41 1.43 -17.89
C LEU A 396 7.30 0.52 -18.42
N THR A 397 7.14 -0.66 -17.82
CA THR A 397 6.07 -1.61 -18.18
C THR A 397 4.67 -1.02 -17.91
N VAL A 398 4.47 -0.39 -16.76
CA VAL A 398 3.18 0.23 -16.40
C VAL A 398 2.81 1.34 -17.38
N VAL A 399 3.74 2.23 -17.69
CA VAL A 399 3.50 3.35 -18.61
C VAL A 399 3.29 2.87 -20.04
N GLU A 400 4.03 1.85 -20.49
CA GLU A 400 3.84 1.22 -21.79
C GLU A 400 2.44 0.59 -21.91
N ARG A 401 2.02 -0.20 -20.92
CA ARG A 401 0.69 -0.84 -20.88
C ARG A 401 -0.43 0.21 -20.85
N ARG A 402 -0.29 1.22 -20.01
CA ARG A 402 -1.23 2.35 -19.96
C ARG A 402 -1.36 3.06 -21.30
N THR A 403 -0.24 3.31 -21.97
CA THR A 403 -0.21 3.96 -23.27
C THR A 403 -0.94 3.12 -24.33
N ARG A 404 -0.73 1.80 -24.33
CA ARG A 404 -1.48 0.88 -25.21
C ARG A 404 -2.98 0.89 -24.92
N PHE A 405 -3.36 0.87 -23.65
CA PHE A 405 -4.76 0.93 -23.24
C PHE A 405 -5.42 2.23 -23.72
N ARG A 406 -4.78 3.36 -23.48
CA ARG A 406 -5.26 4.67 -23.94
C ARG A 406 -5.34 4.76 -25.46
N LEU A 407 -4.33 4.24 -26.15
CA LEU A 407 -4.33 4.18 -27.62
C LEU A 407 -5.52 3.37 -28.14
N GLY A 408 -5.79 2.20 -27.56
CA GLY A 408 -6.96 1.39 -27.92
C GLY A 408 -8.26 2.16 -27.77
N ARG A 409 -8.45 2.81 -26.60
CA ARG A 409 -9.63 3.61 -26.32
C ARG A 409 -9.78 4.82 -27.25
N ARG A 410 -8.69 5.49 -27.61
CA ARG A 410 -8.74 6.62 -28.57
C ARG A 410 -9.09 6.16 -29.98
N ARG A 411 -8.51 5.02 -30.42
CA ARG A 411 -8.84 4.42 -31.72
C ARG A 411 -10.31 3.96 -31.79
N GLU A 412 -10.81 3.29 -30.75
CA GLU A 412 -12.23 2.93 -30.67
C GLU A 412 -13.14 4.16 -30.78
N ARG A 413 -12.81 5.23 -30.05
CA ARG A 413 -13.60 6.46 -30.10
C ARG A 413 -13.51 7.14 -31.46
N GLN A 414 -12.32 7.23 -32.07
CA GLN A 414 -12.12 7.79 -33.41
C GLN A 414 -12.97 7.04 -34.45
N HIS A 415 -12.95 5.71 -34.39
CA HIS A 415 -13.74 4.87 -35.28
C HIS A 415 -15.23 5.14 -35.18
N LEU A 416 -15.76 5.34 -33.98
CA LEU A 416 -17.16 5.71 -33.77
C LEU A 416 -17.48 7.13 -34.29
N VAL A 417 -16.57 8.09 -34.09
CA VAL A 417 -16.72 9.46 -34.59
C VAL A 417 -16.72 9.49 -36.11
N GLU A 418 -15.89 8.72 -36.78
CA GLU A 418 -15.88 8.57 -38.23
C GLU A 418 -17.22 8.04 -38.77
N GLY A 419 -17.78 7.03 -38.10
CA GLY A 419 -19.13 6.53 -38.43
C GLY A 419 -20.23 7.56 -38.23
N LEU A 420 -20.15 8.37 -37.16
CA LEU A 420 -21.08 9.49 -36.96
C LEU A 420 -21.00 10.57 -38.05
N LEU A 421 -19.77 10.90 -38.48
CA LEU A 421 -19.56 11.85 -39.59
C LEU A 421 -20.23 11.37 -40.89
N ILE A 422 -20.07 10.08 -41.21
CA ILE A 422 -20.75 9.47 -42.37
C ILE A 422 -22.26 9.57 -42.21
N ALA A 423 -22.82 9.21 -41.05
CA ALA A 423 -24.23 9.22 -40.78
C ALA A 423 -24.86 10.64 -40.82
N ILE A 424 -24.14 11.66 -40.35
CA ILE A 424 -24.67 13.04 -40.32
C ILE A 424 -24.65 13.69 -41.71
N LEU A 425 -23.70 13.32 -42.56
CA LEU A 425 -23.67 13.84 -43.94
C LEU A 425 -24.88 13.42 -44.76
N ASP A 426 -25.54 12.30 -44.41
CA ASP A 426 -26.74 11.81 -45.05
C ASP A 426 -27.80 11.36 -44.02
N ILE A 427 -28.11 12.25 -43.07
CA ILE A 427 -28.92 11.95 -41.90
C ILE A 427 -30.36 11.54 -42.28
N ASP A 428 -30.91 12.14 -43.32
CA ASP A 428 -32.28 11.85 -43.78
C ASP A 428 -32.38 10.43 -44.31
N GLU A 429 -31.38 9.96 -45.04
CA GLU A 429 -31.33 8.59 -45.54
C GLU A 429 -31.11 7.60 -44.41
N VAL A 430 -30.25 7.91 -43.45
CA VAL A 430 -30.03 7.08 -42.24
C VAL A 430 -31.34 6.92 -41.46
N ILE A 431 -32.09 7.99 -41.24
CA ILE A 431 -33.41 7.96 -40.58
C ILE A 431 -34.39 7.11 -41.39
N ARG A 432 -34.39 7.26 -42.71
CA ARG A 432 -35.27 6.48 -43.60
C ARG A 432 -34.99 4.99 -43.50
N VAL A 433 -33.72 4.59 -43.56
CA VAL A 433 -33.31 3.18 -43.40
C VAL A 433 -33.73 2.61 -42.05
N ILE A 434 -33.52 3.36 -40.96
CA ILE A 434 -33.91 2.92 -39.61
C ILE A 434 -35.44 2.74 -39.53
N ARG A 435 -36.21 3.71 -40.01
CA ARG A 435 -37.69 3.67 -39.94
C ARG A 435 -38.33 2.62 -40.83
N SER A 436 -37.69 2.27 -41.96
CA SER A 436 -38.20 1.26 -42.90
C SER A 436 -37.76 -0.15 -42.58
N SER A 437 -36.94 -0.35 -41.57
CA SER A 437 -36.47 -1.67 -41.12
C SER A 437 -37.44 -2.28 -40.10
N GLU A 438 -37.64 -3.59 -40.17
CA GLU A 438 -38.57 -4.32 -39.30
C GLU A 438 -38.07 -4.44 -37.87
N ASP A 439 -36.77 -4.55 -37.71
CA ASP A 439 -36.09 -4.67 -36.41
C ASP A 439 -34.70 -4.02 -36.41
N ALA A 440 -34.09 -3.94 -35.23
CA ALA A 440 -32.75 -3.35 -35.02
C ALA A 440 -31.63 -4.13 -35.75
N ALA A 441 -31.74 -5.43 -35.89
CA ALA A 441 -30.75 -6.25 -36.58
C ALA A 441 -30.77 -5.98 -38.08
N THR A 442 -31.97 -5.90 -38.70
CA THR A 442 -32.16 -5.51 -40.10
C THR A 442 -31.69 -4.09 -40.35
N ALA A 443 -32.03 -3.15 -39.47
CA ALA A 443 -31.54 -1.77 -39.56
C ALA A 443 -30.02 -1.68 -39.53
N ARG A 444 -29.38 -2.41 -38.65
CA ARG A 444 -27.91 -2.49 -38.56
C ARG A 444 -27.28 -3.02 -39.85
N THR A 445 -27.78 -4.13 -40.37
CA THR A 445 -27.28 -4.73 -41.60
C THR A 445 -27.40 -3.77 -42.79
N ARG A 446 -28.52 -3.09 -42.89
CA ARG A 446 -28.76 -2.10 -43.96
C ARG A 446 -27.86 -0.87 -43.84
N LEU A 447 -27.67 -0.34 -42.61
CA LEU A 447 -26.75 0.77 -42.37
C LEU A 447 -25.31 0.41 -42.75
N MET A 448 -24.89 -0.83 -42.46
CA MET A 448 -23.59 -1.32 -42.86
C MET A 448 -23.44 -1.40 -44.39
N GLN A 449 -24.46 -1.86 -45.08
CA GLN A 449 -24.44 -2.01 -46.54
C GLN A 449 -24.56 -0.70 -47.29
N ASP A 450 -25.51 0.16 -46.87
CA ASP A 450 -25.86 1.39 -47.59
C ASP A 450 -24.84 2.52 -47.37
N PHE A 451 -24.14 2.51 -46.20
CA PHE A 451 -23.20 3.58 -45.80
C PHE A 451 -21.75 3.09 -45.58
N ASP A 452 -21.47 1.84 -45.88
CA ASP A 452 -20.15 1.21 -45.66
C ASP A 452 -19.65 1.35 -44.20
N LEU A 453 -20.60 1.21 -43.27
CA LEU A 453 -20.31 1.27 -41.83
C LEU A 453 -19.93 -0.08 -41.30
N THR A 454 -19.05 -0.09 -40.30
CA THR A 454 -18.77 -1.29 -39.51
C THR A 454 -19.90 -1.61 -38.52
N GLU A 455 -19.95 -2.83 -38.05
CA GLU A 455 -20.96 -3.24 -37.05
C GLU A 455 -20.96 -2.39 -35.78
N PRO A 456 -19.76 -2.08 -35.14
CA PRO A 456 -19.71 -1.16 -34.01
C PRO A 456 -20.23 0.24 -34.32
N GLN A 457 -19.93 0.79 -35.50
CA GLN A 457 -20.42 2.11 -35.93
C GLN A 457 -21.95 2.11 -36.12
N ALA A 458 -22.47 1.13 -36.83
CA ALA A 458 -23.92 1.01 -37.06
C ALA A 458 -24.68 0.76 -35.74
N GLY A 459 -24.15 -0.08 -34.86
CA GLY A 459 -24.69 -0.33 -33.51
C GLY A 459 -24.75 0.97 -32.69
N TYR A 460 -23.67 1.72 -32.67
CA TYR A 460 -23.58 2.99 -31.94
C TYR A 460 -24.60 4.03 -32.47
N ILE A 461 -24.77 4.13 -33.77
CA ILE A 461 -25.77 5.04 -34.39
C ILE A 461 -27.20 4.65 -33.97
N LEU A 462 -27.52 3.35 -33.93
CA LEU A 462 -28.84 2.85 -33.52
C LEU A 462 -29.16 3.10 -32.04
N GLU A 463 -28.14 3.09 -31.17
CA GLU A 463 -28.29 3.36 -29.72
C GLU A 463 -28.42 4.85 -29.41
N LEU A 464 -28.08 5.74 -30.35
CA LEU A 464 -28.16 7.17 -30.13
C LEU A 464 -29.61 7.67 -30.10
N GLN A 465 -29.90 8.52 -29.12
CA GLN A 465 -31.18 9.25 -29.10
C GLN A 465 -31.22 10.25 -30.26
N LEU A 466 -32.29 10.27 -31.03
CA LEU A 466 -32.51 11.17 -32.18
C LEU A 466 -32.18 12.65 -31.88
N ARG A 467 -32.47 13.13 -30.66
CA ARG A 467 -32.12 14.50 -30.22
C ARG A 467 -30.61 14.76 -30.16
N ARG A 468 -29.79 13.70 -30.04
CA ARG A 468 -28.31 13.82 -30.05
C ARG A 468 -27.76 13.92 -31.46
N LEU A 469 -28.38 13.24 -32.41
CA LEU A 469 -28.04 13.35 -33.82
C LEU A 469 -28.25 14.77 -34.36
N THR A 470 -29.28 15.48 -33.88
CA THR A 470 -29.54 16.87 -34.25
C THR A 470 -28.65 17.91 -33.54
N LYS A 471 -27.99 17.53 -32.46
CA LYS A 471 -27.07 18.41 -31.71
C LYS A 471 -25.62 18.33 -32.18
N PHE A 472 -25.23 17.28 -32.87
CA PHE A 472 -23.87 17.17 -33.39
C PHE A 472 -23.74 18.06 -34.63
N SER A 473 -22.94 19.10 -34.52
CA SER A 473 -22.51 19.80 -35.74
C SER A 473 -21.37 19.00 -36.37
N VAL A 474 -21.33 18.94 -37.69
CA VAL A 474 -20.20 18.34 -38.44
C VAL A 474 -18.86 18.92 -37.97
N ILE A 475 -18.83 20.22 -37.72
CA ILE A 475 -17.63 20.94 -37.25
C ILE A 475 -17.14 20.42 -35.89
N GLU A 476 -18.05 20.10 -34.95
CA GLU A 476 -17.66 19.58 -33.63
C GLU A 476 -17.09 18.18 -33.74
N LEU A 477 -17.69 17.31 -34.56
CA LEU A 477 -17.19 15.97 -34.81
C LEU A 477 -15.85 15.94 -35.54
N GLU A 478 -15.68 16.85 -36.51
CA GLU A 478 -14.39 17.01 -37.21
C GLU A 478 -13.28 17.47 -36.24
N LYS A 479 -13.59 18.41 -35.35
CA LYS A 479 -12.67 18.85 -34.30
C LYS A 479 -12.31 17.71 -33.35
N GLU A 480 -13.32 16.91 -32.94
CA GLU A 480 -13.07 15.73 -32.08
C GLU A 480 -12.21 14.71 -32.82
N ARG A 481 -12.52 14.38 -34.08
CA ARG A 481 -11.69 13.47 -34.90
C ARG A 481 -10.23 13.93 -34.97
N ASP A 482 -10.01 15.21 -35.28
CA ASP A 482 -8.68 15.78 -35.45
C ASP A 482 -7.91 15.84 -34.11
N ALA A 483 -8.61 16.06 -32.99
CA ALA A 483 -8.01 15.97 -31.65
C ALA A 483 -7.61 14.54 -31.33
N LEU A 484 -8.50 13.57 -31.58
CA LEU A 484 -8.22 12.14 -31.39
C LEU A 484 -7.03 11.67 -32.27
N ALA A 485 -6.96 12.13 -33.51
CA ALA A 485 -5.85 11.80 -34.43
C ALA A 485 -4.49 12.29 -33.88
N ARG A 486 -4.45 13.48 -33.27
CA ARG A 486 -3.23 14.00 -32.63
C ARG A 486 -2.87 13.18 -31.38
N GLU A 487 -3.83 12.92 -30.50
CA GLU A 487 -3.61 12.10 -29.31
C GLU A 487 -3.12 10.69 -29.67
N ILE A 488 -3.72 10.07 -30.71
CA ILE A 488 -3.29 8.75 -31.21
C ILE A 488 -1.85 8.81 -31.70
N ALA A 489 -1.48 9.83 -32.49
CA ALA A 489 -0.13 9.97 -33.00
C ALA A 489 0.91 10.16 -31.87
N GLU A 490 0.56 10.91 -30.81
CA GLU A 490 1.43 11.08 -29.63
C GLU A 490 1.62 9.76 -28.88
N LEU A 491 0.53 9.00 -28.66
CA LEU A 491 0.59 7.69 -27.98
C LEU A 491 1.38 6.65 -28.81
N GLU A 492 1.18 6.64 -30.12
CA GLU A 492 1.95 5.77 -31.04
C GLU A 492 3.44 6.11 -31.03
N ALA A 493 3.78 7.40 -30.97
CA ALA A 493 5.17 7.85 -30.91
C ALA A 493 5.88 7.34 -29.63
N VAL A 494 5.20 7.40 -28.48
CA VAL A 494 5.72 6.89 -27.21
C VAL A 494 5.96 5.37 -27.27
N LEU A 495 5.07 4.61 -27.92
CA LEU A 495 5.21 3.16 -28.07
C LEU A 495 6.29 2.77 -29.11
N ALA A 496 6.57 3.62 -30.09
CA ALA A 496 7.53 3.36 -31.15
C ALA A 496 8.97 3.72 -30.75
N ASP A 497 9.15 4.62 -29.79
CA ASP A 497 10.46 5.14 -29.37
C ASP A 497 10.67 4.94 -27.86
N GLU A 498 11.61 4.05 -27.51
CA GLU A 498 11.98 3.79 -26.12
C GLU A 498 12.48 5.06 -25.39
N ALA A 499 13.14 5.98 -26.10
CA ALA A 499 13.60 7.22 -25.50
C ALA A 499 12.43 8.12 -25.06
N LEU A 500 11.35 8.17 -25.82
CA LEU A 500 10.12 8.90 -25.45
C LEU A 500 9.41 8.24 -24.27
N LEU A 501 9.38 6.92 -24.21
CA LEU A 501 8.83 6.19 -23.07
C LEU A 501 9.62 6.46 -21.79
N ARG A 502 10.93 6.42 -21.86
CA ARG A 502 11.84 6.73 -20.73
C ARG A 502 11.68 8.18 -20.27
N ASP A 503 11.58 9.12 -21.17
CA ASP A 503 11.33 10.52 -20.86
C ASP A 503 9.98 10.71 -20.17
N ALA A 504 8.93 10.05 -20.64
CA ALA A 504 7.62 10.09 -19.99
C ALA A 504 7.66 9.59 -18.56
N VAL A 505 8.30 8.44 -18.31
CA VAL A 505 8.48 7.89 -16.95
C VAL A 505 9.30 8.85 -16.08
N SER A 506 10.40 9.40 -16.60
CA SER A 506 11.25 10.35 -15.85
C SER A 506 10.49 11.61 -15.44
N ARG A 507 9.68 12.17 -16.35
CA ARG A 507 8.83 13.34 -16.04
C ARG A 507 7.76 13.06 -14.99
N GLU A 508 7.11 11.90 -15.05
CA GLU A 508 6.13 11.49 -14.04
C GLU A 508 6.76 11.33 -12.66
N LEU A 509 7.93 10.71 -12.59
CA LEU A 509 8.67 10.58 -11.34
C LEU A 509 9.11 11.95 -10.78
N ALA A 510 9.51 12.87 -11.65
CA ALA A 510 9.83 14.25 -11.23
C ALA A 510 8.62 14.94 -10.60
N ALA A 511 7.43 14.78 -11.17
CA ALA A 511 6.19 15.33 -10.63
C ALA A 511 5.85 14.72 -9.25
N VAL A 512 6.04 13.42 -9.07
CA VAL A 512 5.85 12.75 -7.77
C VAL A 512 6.83 13.29 -6.72
N ALA A 513 8.10 13.51 -7.09
CA ALA A 513 9.09 14.08 -6.19
C ALA A 513 8.76 15.53 -5.79
N GLU A 514 8.23 16.32 -6.72
CA GLU A 514 7.79 17.69 -6.45
C GLU A 514 6.58 17.73 -5.52
N GLU A 515 5.60 16.86 -5.74
CA GLU A 515 4.35 16.85 -4.97
C GLU A 515 4.55 16.32 -3.54
N PHE A 516 5.30 15.22 -3.35
CA PHE A 516 5.42 14.52 -2.07
C PHE A 516 6.80 14.63 -1.42
N GLY A 517 7.76 15.24 -2.09
CA GLY A 517 9.13 15.36 -1.59
C GLY A 517 9.22 16.23 -0.36
N THR A 518 10.07 15.82 0.58
CA THR A 518 10.42 16.57 1.79
C THR A 518 11.93 16.61 1.96
N PRO A 519 12.48 17.60 2.67
CA PRO A 519 13.90 17.65 2.96
C PRO A 519 14.38 16.42 3.74
N ARG A 520 15.66 16.12 3.61
CA ARG A 520 16.34 15.11 4.41
C ARG A 520 16.24 15.46 5.90
N ARG A 521 15.93 14.48 6.72
CA ARG A 521 15.81 14.60 8.18
C ARG A 521 17.06 14.08 8.90
N THR A 522 17.67 13.02 8.42
CA THR A 522 18.79 12.33 9.05
C THR A 522 20.11 12.91 8.60
N VAL A 523 20.99 13.24 9.55
CA VAL A 523 22.35 13.71 9.29
C VAL A 523 23.28 12.52 9.08
N LEU A 524 24.11 12.57 8.06
CA LEU A 524 25.08 11.52 7.74
C LEU A 524 26.47 11.98 8.16
N LEU A 525 27.16 11.17 8.98
CA LEU A 525 28.52 11.42 9.47
C LEU A 525 29.45 10.30 9.01
N GLU A 526 30.54 10.64 8.35
CA GLU A 526 31.47 9.66 7.76
C GLU A 526 32.24 8.86 8.84
N ALA A 527 32.61 9.50 9.94
CA ALA A 527 33.31 8.85 11.04
C ALA A 527 32.83 9.38 12.40
N PRO A 528 32.96 8.59 13.47
CA PRO A 528 32.61 9.02 14.81
C PRO A 528 33.55 10.11 15.35
#